data_04b4dc3a7bd342fb5b1d4d09fd4d4609
#
_entry.id   04b4dc3a7bd342fb5b1d4d09fd4d4609
#
_cell.length_a   1.000
_cell.length_b   1.000
_cell.length_c   1.000
_cell.angle_alpha   90.00
_cell.angle_beta   90.00
_cell.angle_gamma   90.00
#
_symmetry.space_group_name_H-M   'P 1'
#
loop_
_entity.id
_entity.type
_entity.pdbx_description
1 polymer ?
#
loop_
_entity_poly.entity_id
_entity_poly.type
_entity_poly.pdbx_seq_one_letter_code
_entity_poly.pdbx_strand_id
1 'polypeptide(L)'
;MILEQKQSLRAEARRFLLGLDSDRRRAEGQKILSHLNRWDTWLAARTVCVFSALPSEPDLLTPWPEGKRIILPRVAGSSVSLHAVENLAELVKGSFGILEPTPNAPIAVAKADVILVPGLAFDRSGVRLGRGGGYYDRLLSEFDGLRVGVCFQEVLFERIPSEPHDARMDFLMTPSEIISCETRNMQRDLVE
;
A
#
# COMPACT_ATOMS: atom_id res chain seq x y z
N MET A 1 -19.64 -9.70 -15.33
CA MET A 1 -18.41 -9.46 -16.14
C MET A 1 -17.27 -8.84 -15.31
N ILE A 2 -17.27 -7.55 -14.88
CA ILE A 2 -16.15 -6.94 -14.12
C ILE A 2 -15.85 -7.68 -12.81
N LEU A 3 -16.87 -7.99 -12.02
CA LEU A 3 -16.72 -8.68 -10.75
C LEU A 3 -16.09 -10.08 -10.91
N GLU A 4 -16.52 -10.84 -11.89
CA GLU A 4 -15.98 -12.17 -12.21
C GLU A 4 -14.51 -12.10 -12.65
N GLN A 5 -14.18 -11.11 -13.50
CA GLN A 5 -12.80 -10.86 -13.90
C GLN A 5 -11.93 -10.47 -12.70
N LYS A 6 -12.40 -9.56 -11.82
CA LYS A 6 -11.68 -9.22 -10.58
C LYS A 6 -11.53 -10.46 -9.67
N GLN A 7 -12.50 -11.36 -9.61
CA GLN A 7 -12.41 -12.62 -8.83
C GLN A 7 -11.36 -13.57 -9.40
N SER A 8 -11.33 -13.76 -10.72
CA SER A 8 -10.33 -14.60 -11.39
C SER A 8 -8.92 -14.08 -11.15
N LEU A 9 -8.68 -12.78 -11.34
CA LEU A 9 -7.39 -12.13 -11.08
C LEU A 9 -6.97 -12.23 -9.60
N ARG A 10 -7.91 -12.11 -8.66
CA ARG A 10 -7.63 -12.34 -7.23
C ARG A 10 -7.17 -13.77 -6.94
N ALA A 11 -7.78 -14.76 -7.60
CA ALA A 11 -7.40 -16.16 -7.44
C ALA A 11 -6.00 -16.42 -8.00
N GLU A 12 -5.67 -15.85 -9.14
CA GLU A 12 -4.36 -15.93 -9.77
C GLU A 12 -3.27 -15.28 -8.89
N ALA A 13 -3.47 -14.04 -8.46
CA ALA A 13 -2.54 -13.33 -7.59
C ALA A 13 -2.32 -14.06 -6.27
N ARG A 14 -3.39 -14.58 -5.63
CA ARG A 14 -3.26 -15.36 -4.39
C ARG A 14 -2.45 -16.63 -4.58
N ARG A 15 -2.65 -17.35 -5.68
CA ARG A 15 -1.89 -18.58 -5.98
C ARG A 15 -0.40 -18.29 -6.08
N PHE A 16 -0.05 -17.22 -6.79
CA PHE A 16 1.34 -16.79 -6.89
C PHE A 16 1.90 -16.42 -5.51
N LEU A 17 1.24 -15.53 -4.77
CA LEU A 17 1.70 -15.02 -3.48
C LEU A 17 1.85 -16.12 -2.41
N LEU A 18 0.99 -17.14 -2.44
CA LEU A 18 1.10 -18.32 -1.56
C LEU A 18 2.29 -19.21 -1.92
N GLY A 19 2.71 -19.22 -3.18
CA GLY A 19 3.88 -19.97 -3.67
C GLY A 19 5.22 -19.32 -3.37
N LEU A 20 5.24 -18.05 -2.91
CA LEU A 20 6.49 -17.37 -2.53
C LEU A 20 7.01 -17.92 -1.21
N ASP A 21 8.25 -18.39 -1.18
CA ASP A 21 8.93 -18.72 0.06
C ASP A 21 9.31 -17.46 0.88
N SER A 22 9.61 -17.68 2.17
CA SER A 22 9.90 -16.60 3.11
C SER A 22 11.16 -15.80 2.77
N ASP A 23 12.19 -16.49 2.26
CA ASP A 23 13.49 -15.84 1.98
C ASP A 23 13.39 -14.98 0.74
N ARG A 24 12.69 -15.47 -0.30
CA ARG A 24 12.39 -14.66 -1.48
C ARG A 24 11.55 -13.44 -1.12
N ARG A 25 10.47 -13.59 -0.32
CA ARG A 25 9.67 -12.43 0.13
C ARG A 25 10.50 -11.39 0.85
N ARG A 26 11.40 -11.83 1.74
CA ARG A 26 12.31 -10.92 2.46
C ARG A 26 13.25 -10.21 1.50
N ALA A 27 13.91 -10.94 0.59
CA ALA A 27 14.83 -10.39 -0.38
C ALA A 27 14.17 -9.34 -1.30
N GLU A 28 12.98 -9.65 -1.81
CA GLU A 28 12.21 -8.73 -2.64
C GLU A 28 11.72 -7.50 -1.83
N GLY A 29 11.29 -7.67 -0.58
CA GLY A 29 10.95 -6.57 0.31
C GLY A 29 12.13 -5.62 0.56
N GLN A 30 13.34 -6.15 0.74
CA GLN A 30 14.56 -5.33 0.88
C GLN A 30 14.89 -4.52 -0.37
N LYS A 31 14.64 -5.04 -1.57
CA LYS A 31 14.79 -4.27 -2.81
C LYS A 31 13.81 -3.10 -2.86
N ILE A 32 12.54 -3.32 -2.49
CA ILE A 32 11.54 -2.25 -2.39
C ILE A 32 11.99 -1.17 -1.40
N LEU A 33 12.45 -1.54 -0.20
CA LEU A 33 12.99 -0.61 0.78
C LEU A 33 14.20 0.17 0.24
N SER A 34 15.07 -0.49 -0.54
CA SER A 34 16.20 0.17 -1.19
C SER A 34 15.75 1.23 -2.21
N HIS A 35 14.68 0.97 -2.97
CA HIS A 35 14.10 1.96 -3.87
C HIS A 35 13.48 3.13 -3.09
N LEU A 36 12.68 2.86 -2.06
CA LEU A 36 12.10 3.90 -1.19
C LEU A 36 13.19 4.81 -0.63
N ASN A 37 14.25 4.25 -0.06
CA ASN A 37 15.32 4.99 0.59
C ASN A 37 16.22 5.80 -0.36
N ARG A 38 16.01 5.69 -1.68
CA ARG A 38 16.69 6.48 -2.72
C ARG A 38 15.75 7.39 -3.50
N TRP A 39 14.46 7.35 -3.20
CA TRP A 39 13.46 8.13 -3.92
C TRP A 39 13.26 9.49 -3.25
N ASP A 40 13.57 10.57 -3.96
CA ASP A 40 13.55 11.93 -3.41
C ASP A 40 12.19 12.29 -2.79
N THR A 41 11.09 11.88 -3.42
CA THR A 41 9.74 12.11 -2.90
C THR A 41 9.54 11.44 -1.54
N TRP A 42 10.03 10.21 -1.36
CA TRP A 42 9.99 9.53 -0.06
C TRP A 42 10.91 10.20 0.95
N LEU A 43 12.11 10.59 0.51
CA LEU A 43 13.08 11.27 1.40
C LEU A 43 12.55 12.60 1.90
N ALA A 44 11.83 13.36 1.06
CA ALA A 44 11.23 14.64 1.42
C ALA A 44 9.99 14.51 2.33
N ALA A 45 9.27 13.39 2.29
CA ALA A 45 8.08 13.15 3.09
C ALA A 45 8.41 13.11 4.59
N ARG A 46 7.65 13.81 5.41
CA ARG A 46 7.82 13.86 6.87
C ARG A 46 6.88 12.91 7.59
N THR A 47 5.65 12.81 7.12
CA THR A 47 4.61 11.94 7.69
C THR A 47 4.17 10.94 6.63
N VAL A 48 4.32 9.67 6.92
CA VAL A 48 4.00 8.59 5.97
C VAL A 48 3.05 7.58 6.59
N CYS A 49 2.02 7.22 5.83
CA CYS A 49 1.15 6.11 6.18
C CYS A 49 1.69 4.84 5.54
N VAL A 50 2.02 3.85 6.36
CA VAL A 50 2.54 2.55 5.94
C VAL A 50 1.55 1.46 6.37
N PHE A 51 1.68 0.26 5.88
CA PHE A 51 0.87 -0.88 6.30
C PHE A 51 1.72 -1.91 7.05
N SER A 52 1.10 -2.61 8.00
CA SER A 52 1.67 -3.83 8.54
C SER A 52 1.42 -4.98 7.57
N ALA A 53 2.49 -5.59 7.12
CA ALA A 53 2.44 -6.58 6.06
C ALA A 53 1.74 -7.88 6.49
N LEU A 54 0.84 -8.36 5.65
CA LEU A 54 0.40 -9.76 5.69
C LEU A 54 1.56 -10.68 5.25
N PRO A 55 1.51 -11.99 5.57
CA PRO A 55 2.54 -12.94 5.11
C PRO A 55 2.74 -12.98 3.58
N SER A 56 1.80 -12.45 2.81
CA SER A 56 1.84 -12.35 1.34
C SER A 56 2.16 -10.95 0.82
N GLU A 57 2.63 -10.05 1.67
CA GLU A 57 2.94 -8.67 1.32
C GLU A 57 4.40 -8.34 1.66
N PRO A 58 5.04 -7.39 0.98
CA PRO A 58 6.37 -6.92 1.34
C PRO A 58 6.37 -6.27 2.73
N ASP A 59 7.30 -6.66 3.59
CA ASP A 59 7.51 -5.98 4.87
C ASP A 59 8.32 -4.70 4.65
N LEU A 60 7.73 -3.56 5.01
CA LEU A 60 8.32 -2.23 4.88
C LEU A 60 8.60 -1.57 6.24
N LEU A 61 8.38 -2.30 7.34
CA LEU A 61 8.62 -1.83 8.69
C LEU A 61 9.89 -2.43 9.32
N THR A 62 10.55 -3.36 8.62
CA THR A 62 11.79 -3.99 9.07
C THR A 62 12.92 -3.82 8.03
N PRO A 63 13.88 -2.89 8.23
CA PRO A 63 14.06 -2.00 9.39
C PRO A 63 13.00 -0.89 9.48
N TRP A 64 12.82 -0.35 10.69
CA TRP A 64 11.90 0.77 10.93
C TRP A 64 12.32 2.00 10.12
N PRO A 65 11.39 2.70 9.44
CA PRO A 65 11.73 3.90 8.66
C PRO A 65 12.15 5.06 9.57
N GLU A 66 13.43 5.38 9.58
CA GLU A 66 14.00 6.45 10.40
C GLU A 66 13.68 7.84 9.88
N GLY A 67 13.62 8.81 10.79
CA GLY A 67 13.44 10.23 10.47
C GLY A 67 12.04 10.62 9.97
N LYS A 68 11.07 9.70 10.09
CA LYS A 68 9.69 9.92 9.64
C LYS A 68 8.68 9.71 10.76
N ARG A 69 7.61 10.47 10.73
CA ARG A 69 6.42 10.17 11.52
C ARG A 69 5.63 9.08 10.81
N ILE A 70 5.58 7.92 11.44
CA ILE A 70 4.88 6.75 10.89
C ILE A 70 3.44 6.73 11.37
N ILE A 71 2.51 6.51 10.44
CA ILE A 71 1.10 6.28 10.69
C ILE A 71 0.74 4.90 10.18
N LEU A 72 0.08 4.10 10.99
CA LEU A 72 -0.37 2.75 10.63
C LEU A 72 -1.89 2.62 10.75
N PRO A 73 -2.52 1.84 9.86
CA PRO A 73 -3.93 1.52 9.96
C PRO A 73 -4.17 0.49 11.08
N ARG A 74 -5.30 0.67 11.77
CA ARG A 74 -5.89 -0.31 12.68
C ARG A 74 -7.30 -0.64 12.20
N VAL A 75 -7.59 -1.92 12.08
CA VAL A 75 -8.91 -2.41 11.65
C VAL A 75 -9.79 -2.70 12.86
N ALA A 76 -11.00 -2.15 12.87
CA ALA A 76 -12.00 -2.41 13.88
C ALA A 76 -13.35 -2.73 13.19
N GLY A 77 -13.64 -4.01 13.04
CA GLY A 77 -14.83 -4.46 12.29
C GLY A 77 -14.77 -4.02 10.83
N SER A 78 -15.69 -3.16 10.40
CA SER A 78 -15.74 -2.61 9.04
C SER A 78 -15.00 -1.25 8.90
N SER A 79 -14.51 -0.67 10.00
CA SER A 79 -13.85 0.62 10.01
C SER A 79 -12.33 0.47 10.05
N VAL A 80 -11.63 1.52 9.57
CA VAL A 80 -10.18 1.68 9.68
C VAL A 80 -9.92 3.02 10.34
N SER A 81 -9.08 3.02 11.36
CA SER A 81 -8.52 4.22 11.97
C SER A 81 -7.01 4.25 11.77
N LEU A 82 -6.44 5.43 11.70
CA LEU A 82 -4.99 5.63 11.56
C LEU A 82 -4.39 6.12 12.87
N HIS A 83 -3.25 5.58 13.24
CA HIS A 83 -2.59 5.89 14.49
C HIS A 83 -1.11 6.15 14.27
N ALA A 84 -0.56 7.19 14.96
CA ALA A 84 0.89 7.39 14.99
C ALA A 84 1.55 6.31 15.81
N VAL A 85 2.72 5.88 15.35
CA VAL A 85 3.53 4.85 15.98
C VAL A 85 5.00 5.29 15.93
N GLU A 86 5.71 5.17 17.05
CA GLU A 86 7.11 5.58 17.15
C GLU A 86 8.07 4.42 16.88
N ASN A 87 7.65 3.20 17.19
CA ASN A 87 8.50 2.01 17.02
C ASN A 87 7.67 0.72 17.00
N LEU A 88 8.28 -0.39 16.62
CA LEU A 88 7.63 -1.70 16.54
C LEU A 88 7.09 -2.22 17.88
N ALA A 89 7.64 -1.80 19.03
CA ALA A 89 7.20 -2.29 20.34
C ALA A 89 5.80 -1.76 20.74
N GLU A 90 5.31 -0.72 20.07
CA GLU A 90 3.95 -0.20 20.25
C GLU A 90 2.89 -1.00 19.50
N LEU A 91 3.31 -1.94 18.66
CA LEU A 91 2.40 -2.76 17.88
C LEU A 91 2.00 -4.00 18.68
N VAL A 92 0.72 -4.34 18.57
CA VAL A 92 0.14 -5.54 19.16
C VAL A 92 -0.47 -6.41 18.08
N LYS A 93 -0.60 -7.71 18.34
CA LYS A 93 -1.27 -8.62 17.42
C LYS A 93 -2.75 -8.24 17.30
N GLY A 94 -3.13 -7.80 16.12
CA GLY A 94 -4.48 -7.34 15.77
C GLY A 94 -5.21 -8.29 14.85
N SER A 95 -6.13 -7.72 14.06
CA SER A 95 -6.92 -8.43 13.08
C SER A 95 -6.03 -9.11 12.02
N PHE A 96 -6.51 -10.22 11.47
CA PHE A 96 -5.78 -11.01 10.45
C PHE A 96 -4.40 -11.53 10.87
N GLY A 97 -4.07 -11.48 12.18
CA GLY A 97 -2.80 -11.94 12.72
C GLY A 97 -1.59 -11.04 12.45
N ILE A 98 -1.82 -9.83 11.92
CA ILE A 98 -0.80 -8.81 11.71
C ILE A 98 -0.59 -7.92 12.94
N LEU A 99 0.51 -7.20 12.97
CA LEU A 99 0.79 -6.20 13.99
C LEU A 99 -0.02 -4.93 13.69
N GLU A 100 -0.75 -4.44 14.67
CA GLU A 100 -1.54 -3.20 14.57
C GLU A 100 -1.16 -2.25 15.71
N PRO A 101 -1.31 -0.93 15.52
CA PRO A 101 -1.11 0.04 16.60
C PRO A 101 -1.99 -0.27 17.81
N THR A 102 -1.49 -0.01 19.01
CA THR A 102 -2.35 0.08 20.19
C THR A 102 -3.33 1.25 19.99
N PRO A 103 -4.58 1.13 20.49
CA PRO A 103 -5.55 2.22 20.37
C PRO A 103 -5.04 3.48 21.08
N ASN A 104 -4.82 4.53 20.32
CA ASN A 104 -4.55 5.89 20.79
C ASN A 104 -5.45 6.86 20.01
N ALA A 105 -5.26 8.16 20.16
CA ALA A 105 -6.04 9.15 19.41
C ALA A 105 -5.85 8.98 17.90
N PRO A 106 -6.92 8.77 17.11
CA PRO A 106 -6.82 8.62 15.67
C PRO A 106 -6.27 9.89 15.00
N ILE A 107 -5.56 9.68 13.90
CA ILE A 107 -5.03 10.75 13.05
C ILE A 107 -5.77 10.73 11.71
N ALA A 108 -6.16 11.90 11.21
CA ALA A 108 -6.75 12.02 9.88
C ALA A 108 -5.72 11.64 8.79
N VAL A 109 -6.14 10.88 7.79
CA VAL A 109 -5.27 10.44 6.68
C VAL A 109 -4.69 11.62 5.88
N ALA A 110 -5.42 12.72 5.77
CA ALA A 110 -4.97 13.96 5.15
C ALA A 110 -3.72 14.60 5.82
N LYS A 111 -3.26 14.06 6.96
CA LYS A 111 -2.02 14.48 7.62
C LYS A 111 -0.77 13.75 7.10
N ALA A 112 -0.93 12.73 6.26
CA ALA A 112 0.19 12.04 5.63
C ALA A 112 0.59 12.72 4.32
N ASP A 113 1.89 12.80 4.05
CA ASP A 113 2.43 13.28 2.78
C ASP A 113 2.36 12.18 1.72
N VAL A 114 2.65 10.95 2.15
CA VAL A 114 2.66 9.73 1.32
C VAL A 114 1.90 8.61 2.02
N ILE A 115 1.13 7.86 1.26
CA ILE A 115 0.53 6.61 1.70
C ILE A 115 1.05 5.45 0.87
N LEU A 116 1.62 4.44 1.53
CA LEU A 116 1.96 3.15 0.91
C LEU A 116 0.74 2.23 0.99
N VAL A 117 0.32 1.72 -0.14
CA VAL A 117 -0.95 0.99 -0.31
C VAL A 117 -0.67 -0.45 -0.71
N PRO A 118 -1.08 -1.45 0.09
CA PRO A 118 -0.97 -2.85 -0.28
C PRO A 118 -2.10 -3.25 -1.24
N GLY A 119 -1.84 -4.29 -2.02
CA GLY A 119 -2.83 -4.90 -2.90
C GLY A 119 -2.51 -6.36 -3.20
N LEU A 120 -3.49 -7.11 -3.71
CA LEU A 120 -3.22 -8.43 -4.28
C LEU A 120 -2.47 -8.31 -5.61
N ALA A 121 -2.79 -7.27 -6.39
CA ALA A 121 -2.16 -6.98 -7.66
C ALA A 121 -2.35 -5.49 -8.01
N PHE A 122 -1.58 -5.04 -8.97
CA PHE A 122 -1.70 -3.72 -9.59
C PHE A 122 -1.51 -3.84 -11.11
N ASP A 123 -1.92 -2.82 -11.84
CA ASP A 123 -1.50 -2.64 -13.23
C ASP A 123 -0.74 -1.31 -13.39
N ARG A 124 0.00 -1.18 -14.50
CA ARG A 124 0.86 0.00 -14.75
C ARG A 124 0.10 1.33 -14.83
N SER A 125 -1.22 1.30 -15.01
CA SER A 125 -2.06 2.50 -14.97
C SER A 125 -2.46 2.93 -13.55
N GLY A 126 -1.96 2.24 -12.52
CA GLY A 126 -2.24 2.53 -11.12
C GLY A 126 -3.53 1.93 -10.58
N VAL A 127 -4.19 1.06 -11.34
CA VAL A 127 -5.37 0.33 -10.83
C VAL A 127 -4.92 -0.71 -9.83
N ARG A 128 -5.61 -0.74 -8.67
CA ARG A 128 -5.33 -1.64 -7.56
C ARG A 128 -6.39 -2.75 -7.48
N LEU A 129 -5.95 -4.00 -7.34
CA LEU A 129 -6.80 -5.13 -7.00
C LEU A 129 -6.72 -5.42 -5.51
N GLY A 130 -7.67 -4.93 -4.75
CA GLY A 130 -7.76 -5.17 -3.31
C GLY A 130 -8.32 -6.56 -2.98
N ARG A 131 -8.29 -6.91 -1.70
CA ARG A 131 -8.77 -8.21 -1.17
C ARG A 131 -10.30 -8.34 -1.10
N GLY A 132 -11.04 -7.24 -1.34
CA GLY A 132 -12.50 -7.20 -1.37
C GLY A 132 -13.17 -6.56 -0.15
N GLY A 133 -12.43 -6.15 0.87
CA GLY A 133 -12.97 -5.50 2.08
C GLY A 133 -13.26 -3.99 1.94
N GLY A 134 -12.79 -3.34 0.86
CA GLY A 134 -12.99 -1.92 0.60
C GLY A 134 -12.31 -0.96 1.61
N TYR A 135 -11.43 -1.45 2.48
CA TYR A 135 -10.79 -0.63 3.52
C TYR A 135 -9.96 0.51 2.93
N TYR A 136 -9.08 0.19 1.99
CA TYR A 136 -8.24 1.19 1.36
C TYR A 136 -9.01 2.11 0.41
N ASP A 137 -10.08 1.64 -0.23
CA ASP A 137 -10.89 2.49 -1.11
C ASP A 137 -11.57 3.61 -0.30
N ARG A 138 -12.08 3.28 0.91
CA ARG A 138 -12.61 4.29 1.85
C ARG A 138 -11.52 5.22 2.38
N LEU A 139 -10.37 4.68 2.79
CA LEU A 139 -9.26 5.48 3.29
C LEU A 139 -8.74 6.45 2.24
N LEU A 140 -8.60 5.99 1.01
CA LEU A 140 -8.07 6.78 -0.10
C LEU A 140 -9.07 7.81 -0.64
N SER A 141 -10.38 7.66 -0.38
CA SER A 141 -11.37 8.69 -0.75
C SER A 141 -11.21 10.00 0.04
N GLU A 142 -10.57 9.93 1.22
CA GLU A 142 -10.31 11.08 2.10
C GLU A 142 -8.84 11.55 2.02
N PHE A 143 -8.06 11.03 1.06
CA PHE A 143 -6.63 11.28 0.96
C PHE A 143 -6.24 11.97 -0.34
N ASP A 144 -5.71 13.18 -0.23
CA ASP A 144 -5.25 14.00 -1.35
C ASP A 144 -3.73 13.94 -1.59
N GLY A 145 -2.98 13.33 -0.66
CA GLY A 145 -1.53 13.15 -0.77
C GLY A 145 -1.12 12.12 -1.83
N LEU A 146 0.15 11.76 -1.83
CA LEU A 146 0.73 10.84 -2.79
C LEU A 146 0.41 9.38 -2.45
N ARG A 147 -0.17 8.65 -3.40
CA ARG A 147 -0.57 7.25 -3.28
C ARG A 147 0.44 6.35 -3.99
N VAL A 148 1.09 5.48 -3.25
CA VAL A 148 2.09 4.56 -3.78
C VAL A 148 1.64 3.13 -3.56
N GLY A 149 1.29 2.44 -4.63
CA GLY A 149 0.98 1.00 -4.58
C GLY A 149 2.26 0.19 -4.43
N VAL A 150 2.25 -0.80 -3.56
CA VAL A 150 3.42 -1.65 -3.31
C VAL A 150 3.08 -3.10 -3.59
N CYS A 151 3.85 -3.76 -4.44
CA CYS A 151 3.65 -5.17 -4.77
C CYS A 151 4.92 -5.87 -5.25
N PHE A 152 4.88 -7.20 -5.29
CA PHE A 152 5.88 -8.00 -6.00
C PHE A 152 5.68 -7.88 -7.51
N GLN A 153 6.77 -8.04 -8.27
CA GLN A 153 6.79 -7.87 -9.72
C GLN A 153 5.77 -8.75 -10.45
N GLU A 154 5.59 -9.97 -9.98
CA GLU A 154 4.77 -10.99 -10.63
C GLU A 154 3.27 -10.79 -10.46
N VAL A 155 2.84 -9.88 -9.58
CA VAL A 155 1.45 -9.46 -9.42
C VAL A 155 1.21 -8.05 -9.99
N LEU A 156 2.13 -7.59 -10.84
CA LEU A 156 1.94 -6.46 -11.72
C LEU A 156 1.33 -6.97 -13.02
N PHE A 157 0.02 -6.88 -13.16
CA PHE A 157 -0.72 -7.36 -14.32
C PHE A 157 -0.71 -6.35 -15.47
N GLU A 158 -0.98 -6.80 -16.67
CA GLU A 158 -1.09 -5.92 -17.85
C GLU A 158 -2.26 -4.96 -17.71
N ARG A 159 -3.42 -5.47 -17.25
CA ARG A 159 -4.64 -4.69 -17.07
C ARG A 159 -5.53 -5.31 -15.99
N ILE A 160 -6.06 -4.47 -15.12
CA ILE A 160 -7.07 -4.82 -14.13
C ILE A 160 -8.37 -4.07 -14.46
N PRO A 161 -9.54 -4.76 -14.52
CA PRO A 161 -10.82 -4.09 -14.68
C PRO A 161 -11.06 -3.11 -13.52
N SER A 162 -11.42 -1.88 -13.83
CA SER A 162 -11.66 -0.84 -12.83
C SER A 162 -13.03 -0.18 -13.01
N GLU A 163 -13.56 0.34 -11.92
CA GLU A 163 -14.79 1.11 -11.86
C GLU A 163 -14.46 2.57 -11.51
N PRO A 164 -15.33 3.55 -11.82
CA PRO A 164 -15.02 4.96 -11.58
C PRO A 164 -14.68 5.32 -10.13
N HIS A 165 -15.16 4.52 -9.16
CA HIS A 165 -14.92 4.73 -7.74
C HIS A 165 -13.63 4.05 -7.22
N ASP A 166 -12.98 3.21 -8.03
CA ASP A 166 -11.72 2.56 -7.63
C ASP A 166 -10.60 3.62 -7.54
N ALA A 167 -10.00 3.74 -6.37
CA ALA A 167 -8.90 4.66 -6.14
C ALA A 167 -7.65 4.22 -6.91
N ARG A 168 -7.07 5.14 -7.68
CA ARG A 168 -5.84 4.89 -8.44
C ARG A 168 -4.61 5.32 -7.66
N MET A 169 -3.49 4.65 -7.93
CA MET A 169 -2.17 5.01 -7.41
C MET A 169 -1.52 6.06 -8.30
N ASP A 170 -0.70 6.93 -7.71
CA ASP A 170 0.16 7.87 -8.44
C ASP A 170 1.45 7.19 -8.89
N PHE A 171 1.97 6.28 -8.06
CA PHE A 171 3.16 5.47 -8.32
C PHE A 171 2.95 4.03 -7.89
N LEU A 172 3.73 3.14 -8.51
CA LEU A 172 3.89 1.77 -8.04
C LEU A 172 5.36 1.53 -7.66
N MET A 173 5.55 0.81 -6.59
CA MET A 173 6.86 0.39 -6.10
C MET A 173 6.94 -1.13 -6.17
N THR A 174 7.87 -1.63 -6.98
CA THR A 174 8.16 -3.06 -7.12
C THR A 174 9.61 -3.34 -6.75
N PRO A 175 10.03 -4.60 -6.61
CA PRO A 175 11.43 -4.95 -6.40
C PRO A 175 12.36 -4.52 -7.54
N SER A 176 11.82 -4.28 -8.73
CA SER A 176 12.60 -3.99 -9.94
C SER A 176 12.64 -2.49 -10.29
N GLU A 177 11.56 -1.76 -10.00
CA GLU A 177 11.40 -0.40 -10.51
C GLU A 177 10.37 0.43 -9.70
N ILE A 178 10.46 1.75 -9.84
CA ILE A 178 9.42 2.71 -9.46
C ILE A 178 8.70 3.11 -10.75
N ILE A 179 7.39 2.94 -10.79
CA ILE A 179 6.56 3.22 -11.97
C ILE A 179 5.69 4.45 -11.67
N SER A 180 5.78 5.49 -12.50
CA SER A 180 4.83 6.60 -12.47
C SER A 180 3.56 6.21 -13.21
N CYS A 181 2.39 6.36 -12.57
CA CYS A 181 1.09 6.06 -13.16
C CYS A 181 0.52 7.32 -13.81
N GLU A 182 0.55 7.42 -15.12
CA GLU A 182 0.32 8.64 -15.91
C GLU A 182 -1.05 9.32 -15.70
N THR A 183 -2.04 8.62 -15.17
CA THR A 183 -3.44 9.08 -15.16
C THR A 183 -3.79 10.15 -14.13
N ARG A 184 -2.97 10.37 -13.11
CA ARG A 184 -3.27 11.35 -12.06
C ARG A 184 -2.45 12.65 -12.15
N ASN A 185 -1.28 12.60 -12.79
CA ASN A 185 -0.46 13.79 -13.00
C ASN A 185 -1.12 14.81 -13.93
N MET A 186 -1.89 14.37 -14.95
CA MET A 186 -2.60 15.27 -15.85
C MET A 186 -3.72 16.10 -15.20
N GLN A 187 -4.22 15.73 -14.01
CA GLN A 187 -5.24 16.50 -13.30
C GLN A 187 -4.67 17.54 -12.32
N ARG A 188 -3.41 17.39 -11.88
CA ARG A 188 -2.75 18.38 -11.01
C ARG A 188 -2.21 19.56 -11.79
N ASP A 189 -1.77 19.36 -13.04
CA ASP A 189 -1.23 20.42 -13.91
C ASP A 189 -2.32 21.30 -14.56
N LEU A 190 -3.62 21.00 -14.37
CA LEU A 190 -4.75 21.76 -14.92
C LEU A 190 -5.42 22.72 -13.88
N VAL A 191 -4.84 22.84 -12.67
CA VAL A 191 -5.39 23.64 -11.58
C VAL A 191 -4.41 24.75 -11.11
N GLU A 192 -3.44 25.14 -11.95
CA GLU A 192 -2.65 26.37 -11.78
C GLU A 192 -3.13 27.49 -12.71
#